data_6f4e368c1e01a6bf8ddcd0eddc3d3484
#
_entry.id   6f4e368c1e01a6bf8ddcd0eddc3d3484
#
_cell.length_a   1.000
_cell.length_b   1.000
_cell.length_c   1.000
_cell.angle_alpha   90.00
_cell.angle_beta   90.00
_cell.angle_gamma   90.00
#
_symmetry.space_group_name_H-M   'P 1'
#
loop_
_entity.id
_entity.type
_entity.pdbx_description
1 polymer ?
#
loop_
_entity_poly.entity_id
_entity_poly.type
_entity_poly.pdbx_seq_one_letter_code
_entity_poly.pdbx_strand_id
1 'polypeptide(L)'
;MPNKFDDLGNAEIFSTWCFNLEYKEIPNEVIDKIKLIFMDSLGLIFASRNEDYIKAIKQSFTDSGNCTVPGHLEKLCPSDAIVLNGTAIHGEDFDDTFEGTPVHVGSVMCSSLLTAAEYYKLKPKEILKGLAVGSELMCRLALVSPMAIHKQGFHPTAILGAFGASIGISKILKNSVLQTTSSLGIVGSMASGIIEYLAEGTWTKRLHPGWAGASGWKSAHLGKNNFKGPRTVFEGKNGIFNSFADSKIIPDFKKLTDDLGSYWHTNNLAIKPFACGTMTQPFIDCAIKAREKINDLNEIKSIICKVGEGTVHRLWEPLSEKRKPTTPYLSLIHISEPTRHRLI
;
A
#
# COMPACT_ATOMS: atom_id res chain seq x y z
N MET A 1 -9.49 37.39 -15.34
CA MET A 1 -8.92 37.26 -13.98
C MET A 1 -8.17 35.94 -13.97
N PRO A 2 -6.88 35.89 -13.62
CA PRO A 2 -6.20 34.60 -13.47
C PRO A 2 -6.96 33.75 -12.47
N ASN A 3 -7.08 32.47 -12.75
CA ASN A 3 -7.80 31.53 -11.91
C ASN A 3 -7.09 31.50 -10.55
N LYS A 4 -7.82 31.63 -9.44
CA LYS A 4 -7.28 31.68 -8.09
C LYS A 4 -6.46 30.45 -7.68
N PHE A 5 -6.36 29.45 -8.58
CA PHE A 5 -5.67 28.16 -8.42
C PHE A 5 -4.36 28.07 -9.21
N ASP A 6 -4.03 29.06 -10.07
CA ASP A 6 -2.84 28.97 -10.96
C ASP A 6 -1.50 29.01 -10.19
N ASP A 7 -1.51 29.41 -8.90
CA ASP A 7 -0.33 29.48 -8.03
C ASP A 7 -0.28 28.41 -6.93
N LEU A 8 -1.27 27.51 -6.86
CA LEU A 8 -1.30 26.46 -5.84
C LEU A 8 -0.51 25.21 -6.28
N GLY A 9 0.33 24.70 -5.38
CA GLY A 9 0.97 23.39 -5.55
C GLY A 9 -0.04 22.23 -5.48
N ASN A 10 0.29 21.09 -6.09
CA ASN A 10 -0.57 19.91 -6.10
C ASN A 10 -0.95 19.44 -4.68
N ALA A 11 -0.03 19.55 -3.73
CA ALA A 11 -0.31 19.22 -2.33
C ALA A 11 -1.35 20.16 -1.70
N GLU A 12 -1.35 21.44 -2.07
CA GLU A 12 -2.34 22.43 -1.58
C GLU A 12 -3.72 22.17 -2.19
N ILE A 13 -3.80 21.85 -3.48
CA ILE A 13 -5.05 21.51 -4.16
C ILE A 13 -5.69 20.30 -3.50
N PHE A 14 -4.92 19.24 -3.32
CA PHE A 14 -5.43 18.00 -2.72
C PHE A 14 -5.79 18.19 -1.22
N SER A 15 -5.00 18.96 -0.48
CA SER A 15 -5.30 19.32 0.91
C SER A 15 -6.59 20.14 1.04
N THR A 16 -6.86 21.02 0.08
CA THR A 16 -8.10 21.82 0.03
C THR A 16 -9.31 20.92 -0.23
N TRP A 17 -9.21 20.01 -1.18
CA TRP A 17 -10.25 19.01 -1.42
C TRP A 17 -10.48 18.13 -0.18
N CYS A 18 -9.40 17.60 0.40
CA CYS A 18 -9.46 16.78 1.59
C CYS A 18 -10.18 17.53 2.75
N PHE A 19 -9.81 18.78 2.99
CA PHE A 19 -10.41 19.58 4.07
C PHE A 19 -11.92 19.73 3.91
N ASN A 20 -12.38 20.03 2.69
CA ASN A 20 -13.80 20.30 2.40
C ASN A 20 -14.65 19.03 2.29
N LEU A 21 -14.07 17.86 1.98
CA LEU A 21 -14.82 16.62 1.74
C LEU A 21 -15.61 16.18 2.99
N GLU A 22 -16.91 16.04 2.84
CA GLU A 22 -17.80 15.49 3.86
C GLU A 22 -18.17 14.04 3.56
N TYR A 23 -18.53 13.27 4.59
CA TYR A 23 -18.87 11.84 4.45
C TYR A 23 -19.98 11.57 3.41
N LYS A 24 -20.98 12.44 3.34
CA LYS A 24 -22.12 12.32 2.41
C LYS A 24 -21.74 12.51 0.93
N GLU A 25 -20.56 13.06 0.66
CA GLU A 25 -20.05 13.31 -0.68
C GLU A 25 -19.20 12.14 -1.21
N ILE A 26 -18.90 11.16 -0.35
CA ILE A 26 -18.19 9.95 -0.76
C ILE A 26 -19.22 8.97 -1.35
N PRO A 27 -19.07 8.52 -2.60
CA PRO A 27 -19.97 7.55 -3.21
C PRO A 27 -20.09 6.25 -2.42
N ASN A 28 -21.28 5.65 -2.42
CA ASN A 28 -21.52 4.42 -1.67
C ASN A 28 -20.62 3.27 -2.13
N GLU A 29 -20.34 3.15 -3.44
CA GLU A 29 -19.43 2.14 -3.99
C GLU A 29 -18.01 2.29 -3.45
N VAL A 30 -17.54 3.51 -3.22
CA VAL A 30 -16.22 3.77 -2.59
C VAL A 30 -16.25 3.34 -1.12
N ILE A 31 -17.30 3.68 -0.40
CA ILE A 31 -17.48 3.27 1.00
C ILE A 31 -17.51 1.75 1.12
N ASP A 32 -18.21 1.06 0.23
CA ASP A 32 -18.32 -0.40 0.26
C ASP A 32 -17.00 -1.06 -0.14
N LYS A 33 -16.28 -0.51 -1.14
CA LYS A 33 -14.93 -0.96 -1.48
C LYS A 33 -13.99 -0.86 -0.28
N ILE A 34 -13.97 0.28 0.41
CA ILE A 34 -13.12 0.52 1.58
C ILE A 34 -13.46 -0.44 2.72
N LYS A 35 -14.74 -0.71 2.97
CA LYS A 35 -15.15 -1.69 3.99
C LYS A 35 -14.64 -3.10 3.67
N LEU A 36 -14.72 -3.51 2.39
CA LEU A 36 -14.20 -4.80 1.95
C LEU A 36 -12.67 -4.89 2.14
N ILE A 37 -11.92 -3.87 1.72
CA ILE A 37 -10.48 -3.80 1.94
C ILE A 37 -10.12 -3.83 3.44
N PHE A 38 -10.90 -3.12 4.26
CA PHE A 38 -10.68 -3.11 5.71
C PHE A 38 -10.95 -4.48 6.34
N MET A 39 -12.00 -5.16 5.92
CA MET A 39 -12.34 -6.51 6.38
C MET A 39 -11.27 -7.53 5.96
N ASP A 40 -10.83 -7.48 4.71
CA ASP A 40 -9.72 -8.29 4.19
C ASP A 40 -8.44 -8.07 5.01
N SER A 41 -8.06 -6.81 5.22
CA SER A 41 -6.89 -6.43 6.03
C SER A 41 -6.96 -6.98 7.45
N LEU A 42 -8.11 -6.94 8.11
CA LEU A 42 -8.28 -7.56 9.44
C LEU A 42 -8.07 -9.07 9.39
N GLY A 43 -8.61 -9.74 8.37
CA GLY A 43 -8.40 -11.18 8.16
C GLY A 43 -6.91 -11.51 8.01
N LEU A 44 -6.16 -10.70 7.25
CA LEU A 44 -4.73 -10.89 7.04
C LEU A 44 -3.89 -10.69 8.30
N ILE A 45 -4.25 -9.73 9.18
CA ILE A 45 -3.58 -9.58 10.48
C ILE A 45 -3.71 -10.87 11.30
N PHE A 46 -4.92 -11.45 11.36
CA PHE A 46 -5.13 -12.69 12.10
C PHE A 46 -4.43 -13.89 11.45
N ALA A 47 -4.41 -13.97 10.12
CA ALA A 47 -3.77 -15.06 9.40
C ALA A 47 -2.25 -15.11 9.66
N SER A 48 -1.59 -13.95 9.65
CA SER A 48 -0.13 -13.82 9.77
C SER A 48 0.39 -13.70 11.21
N ARG A 49 -0.49 -13.65 12.22
CA ARG A 49 -0.13 -13.33 13.62
C ARG A 49 0.99 -14.18 14.24
N ASN A 50 1.16 -15.40 13.76
CA ASN A 50 2.14 -16.37 14.30
C ASN A 50 3.39 -16.50 13.44
N GLU A 51 3.50 -15.73 12.35
CA GLU A 51 4.64 -15.78 11.44
C GLU A 51 5.93 -15.29 12.13
N ASP A 52 7.06 -15.82 11.71
CA ASP A 52 8.35 -15.53 12.33
C ASP A 52 8.76 -14.05 12.18
N TYR A 53 8.44 -13.43 11.06
CA TYR A 53 8.68 -11.99 10.88
C TYR A 53 7.83 -11.13 11.81
N ILE A 54 6.62 -11.56 12.18
CA ILE A 54 5.79 -10.88 13.19
C ILE A 54 6.38 -11.01 14.57
N LYS A 55 6.85 -12.22 14.92
CA LYS A 55 7.54 -12.45 16.19
C LYS A 55 8.81 -11.60 16.31
N ALA A 56 9.61 -11.53 15.22
CA ALA A 56 10.83 -10.76 15.19
C ALA A 56 10.59 -9.24 15.39
N ILE A 57 9.59 -8.67 14.69
CA ILE A 57 9.23 -7.25 14.87
C ILE A 57 8.72 -7.00 16.29
N LYS A 58 7.82 -7.85 16.78
CA LYS A 58 7.25 -7.71 18.12
C LYS A 58 8.32 -7.71 19.22
N GLN A 59 9.34 -8.57 19.09
CA GLN A 59 10.47 -8.64 20.04
C GLN A 59 11.40 -7.43 19.96
N SER A 60 11.38 -6.67 18.86
CA SER A 60 12.21 -5.47 18.69
C SER A 60 11.60 -4.20 19.29
N PHE A 61 10.33 -4.22 19.68
CA PHE A 61 9.70 -3.09 20.34
C PHE A 61 10.00 -3.09 21.83
N THR A 62 10.33 -1.92 22.35
CA THR A 62 10.72 -1.72 23.75
C THR A 62 9.61 -1.07 24.58
N ASP A 63 8.70 -0.35 23.90
CA ASP A 63 7.70 0.48 24.57
C ASP A 63 6.31 -0.17 24.54
N SER A 64 5.65 -0.16 25.68
CA SER A 64 4.23 -0.48 25.77
C SER A 64 3.34 0.71 25.42
N GLY A 65 2.07 0.46 25.12
CA GLY A 65 1.10 1.50 24.81
C GLY A 65 -0.33 1.07 25.00
N ASN A 66 -1.26 1.76 24.32
CA ASN A 66 -2.70 1.52 24.46
C ASN A 66 -3.36 1.01 23.17
N CYS A 67 -2.60 0.83 22.09
CA CYS A 67 -3.14 0.41 20.81
C CYS A 67 -3.08 -1.10 20.65
N THR A 68 -4.18 -1.68 20.20
CA THR A 68 -4.33 -3.11 19.98
C THR A 68 -3.66 -3.56 18.70
N VAL A 69 -3.01 -4.70 18.75
CA VAL A 69 -2.63 -5.48 17.56
C VAL A 69 -3.54 -6.72 17.55
N PRO A 70 -4.48 -6.84 16.60
CA PRO A 70 -5.42 -7.96 16.59
C PRO A 70 -4.70 -9.30 16.57
N GLY A 71 -5.16 -10.22 17.43
CA GLY A 71 -4.54 -11.54 17.61
C GLY A 71 -3.39 -11.59 18.62
N HIS A 72 -3.05 -10.48 19.29
CA HIS A 72 -2.05 -10.39 20.35
C HIS A 72 -2.64 -9.76 21.62
N LEU A 73 -2.10 -10.14 22.78
CA LEU A 73 -2.55 -9.62 24.09
C LEU A 73 -1.88 -8.28 24.45
N GLU A 74 -0.67 -8.10 23.98
CA GLU A 74 0.12 -6.90 24.25
C GLU A 74 -0.41 -5.71 23.47
N LYS A 75 -0.32 -4.55 24.11
CA LYS A 75 -0.65 -3.26 23.49
C LYS A 75 0.61 -2.44 23.26
N LEU A 76 0.66 -1.77 22.13
CA LEU A 76 1.81 -1.00 21.67
C LEU A 76 1.50 0.49 21.61
N CYS A 77 2.55 1.32 21.53
CA CYS A 77 2.37 2.72 21.15
C CYS A 77 1.84 2.83 19.71
N PRO A 78 1.20 3.94 19.33
CA PRO A 78 0.55 4.05 18.02
C PRO A 78 1.48 3.74 16.84
N SER A 79 2.70 4.26 16.85
CA SER A 79 3.66 4.03 15.76
C SER A 79 3.99 2.55 15.59
N ASP A 80 4.25 1.84 16.69
CA ASP A 80 4.65 0.43 16.69
C ASP A 80 3.46 -0.47 16.34
N ALA A 81 2.26 -0.14 16.82
CA ALA A 81 1.04 -0.83 16.43
C ALA A 81 0.78 -0.70 14.92
N ILE A 82 1.00 0.47 14.31
CA ILE A 82 0.90 0.68 12.87
C ILE A 82 1.94 -0.17 12.13
N VAL A 83 3.19 -0.18 12.59
CA VAL A 83 4.26 -0.98 11.97
C VAL A 83 3.91 -2.45 12.00
N LEU A 84 3.50 -2.98 13.14
CA LEU A 84 3.19 -4.41 13.29
C LEU A 84 1.96 -4.80 12.46
N ASN A 85 0.86 -4.03 12.55
CA ASN A 85 -0.36 -4.28 11.79
C ASN A 85 -0.12 -4.21 10.29
N GLY A 86 0.61 -3.19 9.80
CA GLY A 86 0.91 -3.03 8.37
C GLY A 86 1.79 -4.16 7.84
N THR A 87 2.76 -4.61 8.64
CA THR A 87 3.58 -5.76 8.30
C THR A 87 2.75 -7.06 8.27
N ALA A 88 1.82 -7.22 9.20
CA ALA A 88 0.95 -8.38 9.27
C ALA A 88 0.01 -8.46 8.04
N ILE A 89 -0.56 -7.33 7.62
CA ILE A 89 -1.43 -7.28 6.45
C ILE A 89 -0.66 -7.63 5.17
N HIS A 90 0.55 -7.09 5.02
CA HIS A 90 1.33 -7.23 3.78
C HIS A 90 2.19 -8.49 3.71
N GLY A 91 2.39 -9.16 4.83
CA GLY A 91 3.42 -10.18 4.99
C GLY A 91 3.31 -11.38 4.07
N GLU A 92 2.11 -11.83 3.77
CA GLU A 92 1.84 -12.99 2.92
C GLU A 92 1.55 -12.62 1.45
N ASP A 93 1.79 -11.37 1.06
CA ASP A 93 1.54 -10.85 -0.30
C ASP A 93 0.10 -11.14 -0.80
N PHE A 94 -0.85 -11.12 0.14
CA PHE A 94 -2.26 -11.44 -0.10
C PHE A 94 -3.17 -10.22 0.01
N ASP A 95 -2.64 -9.08 0.41
CA ASP A 95 -3.35 -7.81 0.47
C ASP A 95 -3.75 -7.29 -0.91
N ASP A 96 -4.67 -6.34 -0.92
CA ASP A 96 -5.20 -5.70 -2.12
C ASP A 96 -4.10 -5.17 -3.05
N THR A 97 -4.47 -4.94 -4.29
CA THR A 97 -3.59 -4.37 -5.31
C THR A 97 -4.31 -3.31 -6.11
N PHE A 98 -3.57 -2.32 -6.61
CA PHE A 98 -4.08 -1.30 -7.51
C PHE A 98 -3.72 -1.65 -8.95
N GLU A 99 -4.69 -1.61 -9.85
CA GLU A 99 -4.48 -2.00 -11.24
C GLU A 99 -3.47 -1.10 -11.95
N GLY A 100 -2.54 -1.72 -12.68
CA GLY A 100 -1.52 -1.04 -13.48
C GLY A 100 -0.28 -0.55 -12.74
N THR A 101 -0.26 -0.61 -11.40
CA THR A 101 0.91 -0.23 -10.59
C THR A 101 1.07 -1.16 -9.39
N PRO A 102 2.31 -1.43 -8.92
CA PRO A 102 2.54 -2.32 -7.77
C PRO A 102 2.33 -1.57 -6.44
N VAL A 103 1.09 -1.16 -6.18
CA VAL A 103 0.69 -0.43 -4.97
C VAL A 103 -0.34 -1.23 -4.21
N HIS A 104 -0.13 -1.39 -2.90
CA HIS A 104 -0.98 -2.10 -1.95
C HIS A 104 -1.51 -1.09 -0.92
N VAL A 105 -2.77 -0.69 -1.08
CA VAL A 105 -3.34 0.44 -0.33
C VAL A 105 -3.78 0.02 1.06
N GLY A 106 -4.45 -1.13 1.19
CA GLY A 106 -5.05 -1.60 2.44
C GLY A 106 -4.03 -1.77 3.55
N SER A 107 -2.85 -2.33 3.25
CA SER A 107 -1.82 -2.57 4.27
C SER A 107 -1.32 -1.29 4.95
N VAL A 108 -1.25 -0.19 4.23
CA VAL A 108 -0.89 1.12 4.78
C VAL A 108 -2.07 1.80 5.45
N MET A 109 -3.19 1.87 4.73
CA MET A 109 -4.34 2.66 5.17
C MET A 109 -5.07 2.02 6.33
N CYS A 110 -5.31 0.69 6.27
CA CYS A 110 -6.04 0.00 7.34
C CYS A 110 -5.22 -0.07 8.63
N SER A 111 -3.91 -0.35 8.57
CA SER A 111 -3.05 -0.33 9.76
C SER A 111 -3.03 1.03 10.45
N SER A 112 -2.90 2.11 9.66
CA SER A 112 -2.83 3.48 10.15
C SER A 112 -4.15 3.96 10.77
N LEU A 113 -5.26 3.75 10.06
CA LEU A 113 -6.56 4.27 10.49
C LEU A 113 -7.22 3.39 11.55
N LEU A 114 -6.96 2.07 11.60
CA LEU A 114 -7.37 1.21 12.70
C LEU A 114 -6.75 1.67 14.01
N THR A 115 -5.45 1.87 14.02
CA THR A 115 -4.71 2.36 15.18
C THR A 115 -5.18 3.76 15.61
N ALA A 116 -5.35 4.67 14.64
CA ALA A 116 -5.85 6.01 14.91
C ALA A 116 -7.29 6.00 15.46
N ALA A 117 -8.14 5.10 14.95
CA ALA A 117 -9.52 4.92 15.42
C ALA A 117 -9.58 4.55 16.90
N GLU A 118 -8.76 3.60 17.31
CA GLU A 118 -8.66 3.19 18.73
C GLU A 118 -8.08 4.32 19.59
N TYR A 119 -6.94 4.87 19.18
CA TYR A 119 -6.23 5.90 19.95
C TYR A 119 -7.09 7.13 20.22
N TYR A 120 -7.82 7.62 19.20
CA TYR A 120 -8.69 8.79 19.30
C TYR A 120 -10.15 8.47 19.60
N LYS A 121 -10.53 7.20 19.77
CA LYS A 121 -11.90 6.76 20.02
C LYS A 121 -12.88 7.30 18.97
N LEU A 122 -12.53 7.18 17.70
CA LEU A 122 -13.26 7.76 16.58
C LEU A 122 -14.55 7.01 16.26
N LYS A 123 -15.53 7.75 15.73
CA LYS A 123 -16.72 7.15 15.14
C LYS A 123 -16.41 6.53 13.77
N PRO A 124 -17.11 5.45 13.36
CA PRO A 124 -16.84 4.77 12.08
C PRO A 124 -16.81 5.70 10.85
N LYS A 125 -17.70 6.68 10.77
CA LYS A 125 -17.74 7.64 9.65
C LYS A 125 -16.46 8.47 9.53
N GLU A 126 -15.82 8.83 10.65
CA GLU A 126 -14.56 9.57 10.62
C GLU A 126 -13.42 8.71 10.07
N ILE A 127 -13.40 7.43 10.47
CA ILE A 127 -12.42 6.46 9.98
C ILE A 127 -12.59 6.26 8.47
N LEU A 128 -13.82 6.08 8.00
CA LEU A 128 -14.11 5.90 6.58
C LEU A 128 -13.73 7.13 5.74
N LYS A 129 -13.91 8.36 6.26
CA LYS A 129 -13.40 9.57 5.59
C LYS A 129 -11.88 9.54 5.43
N GLY A 130 -11.16 9.23 6.50
CA GLY A 130 -9.70 9.13 6.47
C GLY A 130 -9.20 8.06 5.51
N LEU A 131 -9.84 6.87 5.53
CA LEU A 131 -9.54 5.78 4.60
C LEU A 131 -9.77 6.21 3.15
N ALA A 132 -10.93 6.82 2.85
CA ALA A 132 -11.26 7.26 1.49
C ALA A 132 -10.24 8.26 0.94
N VAL A 133 -9.96 9.31 1.70
CA VAL A 133 -9.02 10.36 1.27
C VAL A 133 -7.61 9.82 1.08
N GLY A 134 -7.12 9.02 2.02
CA GLY A 134 -5.77 8.48 1.93
C GLY A 134 -5.60 7.45 0.82
N SER A 135 -6.60 6.58 0.63
CA SER A 135 -6.61 5.60 -0.47
C SER A 135 -6.63 6.31 -1.83
N GLU A 136 -7.47 7.33 -1.97
CA GLU A 136 -7.56 8.09 -3.21
C GLU A 136 -6.26 8.81 -3.55
N LEU A 137 -5.62 9.49 -2.58
CA LEU A 137 -4.32 10.11 -2.80
C LEU A 137 -3.28 9.07 -3.25
N MET A 138 -3.22 7.93 -2.57
CA MET A 138 -2.26 6.88 -2.88
C MET A 138 -2.44 6.32 -4.30
N CYS A 139 -3.69 6.05 -4.71
CA CYS A 139 -4.02 5.63 -6.07
C CYS A 139 -3.63 6.68 -7.11
N ARG A 140 -3.97 7.95 -6.88
CA ARG A 140 -3.65 9.04 -7.81
C ARG A 140 -2.15 9.30 -7.94
N LEU A 141 -1.41 9.30 -6.85
CA LEU A 141 0.05 9.41 -6.89
C LEU A 141 0.69 8.27 -7.70
N ALA A 142 0.14 7.06 -7.61
CA ALA A 142 0.61 5.93 -8.40
C ALA A 142 0.42 6.13 -9.92
N LEU A 143 -0.58 6.89 -10.33
CA LEU A 143 -0.89 7.20 -11.73
C LEU A 143 -0.11 8.39 -12.29
N VAL A 144 0.47 9.25 -11.44
CA VAL A 144 1.30 10.38 -11.89
C VAL A 144 2.48 9.91 -12.72
N SER A 145 3.11 8.81 -12.34
CA SER A 145 4.29 8.25 -13.04
C SER A 145 4.32 6.73 -12.88
N PRO A 146 3.45 6.00 -13.59
CA PRO A 146 3.31 4.56 -13.44
C PRO A 146 4.63 3.83 -13.60
N MET A 147 4.93 2.91 -12.67
CA MET A 147 6.17 2.12 -12.62
C MET A 147 7.48 2.89 -12.39
N ALA A 148 7.51 4.23 -12.46
CA ALA A 148 8.75 5.01 -12.40
C ALA A 148 9.50 4.84 -11.06
N ILE A 149 8.76 4.86 -9.95
CA ILE A 149 9.32 4.65 -8.60
C ILE A 149 9.91 3.23 -8.48
N HIS A 150 9.19 2.22 -8.99
CA HIS A 150 9.67 0.84 -8.98
C HIS A 150 10.92 0.65 -9.85
N LYS A 151 10.96 1.28 -11.04
CA LYS A 151 12.13 1.22 -11.93
C LYS A 151 13.35 1.88 -11.32
N GLN A 152 13.17 2.90 -10.50
CA GLN A 152 14.26 3.58 -9.79
C GLN A 152 14.80 2.78 -8.59
N GLY A 153 14.18 1.65 -8.24
CA GLY A 153 14.65 0.81 -7.14
C GLY A 153 13.94 1.03 -5.81
N PHE A 154 12.76 1.67 -5.82
CA PHE A 154 11.97 1.88 -4.63
C PHE A 154 10.64 1.12 -4.68
N HIS A 155 10.12 0.75 -3.51
CA HIS A 155 8.80 0.12 -3.38
C HIS A 155 7.70 1.20 -3.42
N PRO A 156 6.85 1.26 -4.46
CA PRO A 156 5.84 2.32 -4.58
C PRO A 156 4.89 2.37 -3.39
N THR A 157 4.49 1.21 -2.84
CA THR A 157 3.66 1.14 -1.62
C THR A 157 4.31 1.87 -0.44
N ALA A 158 5.62 1.75 -0.28
CA ALA A 158 6.35 2.38 0.81
C ALA A 158 6.43 3.90 0.64
N ILE A 159 6.77 4.35 -0.57
CA ILE A 159 6.91 5.79 -0.84
C ILE A 159 5.54 6.48 -0.84
N LEU A 160 4.60 6.01 -1.65
CA LEU A 160 3.30 6.65 -1.84
C LEU A 160 2.37 6.43 -0.64
N GLY A 161 2.49 5.30 0.04
CA GLY A 161 1.71 4.98 1.22
C GLY A 161 1.94 5.94 2.38
N ALA A 162 3.16 6.45 2.54
CA ALA A 162 3.46 7.45 3.57
C ALA A 162 2.61 8.72 3.38
N PHE A 163 2.37 9.15 2.14
CA PHE A 163 1.49 10.28 1.83
C PHE A 163 0.02 9.94 2.06
N GLY A 164 -0.44 8.74 1.64
CA GLY A 164 -1.79 8.27 1.90
C GLY A 164 -2.11 8.26 3.40
N ALA A 165 -1.24 7.69 4.22
CA ALA A 165 -1.38 7.69 5.67
C ALA A 165 -1.36 9.11 6.26
N SER A 166 -0.44 9.97 5.79
CA SER A 166 -0.32 11.35 6.27
C SER A 166 -1.61 12.15 6.07
N ILE A 167 -2.20 12.10 4.87
CA ILE A 167 -3.43 12.85 4.60
C ILE A 167 -4.65 12.21 5.26
N GLY A 168 -4.75 10.87 5.27
CA GLY A 168 -5.85 10.17 5.94
C GLY A 168 -5.91 10.49 7.44
N ILE A 169 -4.75 10.50 8.10
CA ILE A 169 -4.64 10.89 9.52
C ILE A 169 -4.88 12.40 9.69
N SER A 170 -4.37 13.25 8.80
CA SER A 170 -4.65 14.69 8.83
C SER A 170 -6.16 14.98 8.73
N LYS A 171 -6.91 14.20 7.93
CA LYS A 171 -8.38 14.30 7.82
C LYS A 171 -9.06 14.03 9.14
N ILE A 172 -8.72 12.94 9.81
CA ILE A 172 -9.35 12.58 11.10
C ILE A 172 -8.93 13.50 12.24
N LEU A 173 -7.73 14.07 12.18
CA LEU A 173 -7.25 15.07 13.13
C LEU A 173 -7.87 16.45 12.88
N LYS A 174 -8.64 16.63 11.82
CA LYS A 174 -9.22 17.90 11.37
C LYS A 174 -8.14 18.98 11.19
N ASN A 175 -7.02 18.61 10.57
CA ASN A 175 -5.96 19.55 10.23
C ASN A 175 -6.49 20.57 9.22
N SER A 176 -6.08 21.83 9.34
CA SER A 176 -6.37 22.86 8.33
C SER A 176 -5.68 22.53 7.01
N VAL A 177 -6.04 23.23 5.94
CA VAL A 177 -5.38 23.08 4.63
C VAL A 177 -3.87 23.25 4.75
N LEU A 178 -3.42 24.32 5.43
CA LEU A 178 -1.99 24.59 5.61
C LEU A 178 -1.29 23.51 6.45
N GLN A 179 -1.93 23.00 7.50
CA GLN A 179 -1.41 21.92 8.33
C GLN A 179 -1.31 20.61 7.55
N THR A 180 -2.33 20.28 6.72
CA THR A 180 -2.34 19.10 5.87
C THR A 180 -1.27 19.19 4.77
N THR A 181 -1.15 20.33 4.09
CA THR A 181 -0.09 20.58 3.11
C THR A 181 1.30 20.44 3.74
N SER A 182 1.50 21.00 4.93
CA SER A 182 2.76 20.83 5.67
C SER A 182 3.01 19.37 6.04
N SER A 183 1.99 18.61 6.45
CA SER A 183 2.11 17.18 6.75
C SER A 183 2.59 16.39 5.54
N LEU A 184 2.02 16.66 4.34
CA LEU A 184 2.46 16.07 3.08
C LEU A 184 3.91 16.44 2.76
N GLY A 185 4.29 17.70 2.95
CA GLY A 185 5.68 18.13 2.75
C GLY A 185 6.67 17.43 3.69
N ILE A 186 6.31 17.29 4.97
CA ILE A 186 7.14 16.63 5.99
C ILE A 186 7.33 15.15 5.66
N VAL A 187 6.26 14.44 5.30
CA VAL A 187 6.32 12.99 5.04
C VAL A 187 7.19 12.65 3.83
N GLY A 188 7.36 13.57 2.88
CA GLY A 188 8.30 13.39 1.76
C GLY A 188 9.74 13.15 2.20
N SER A 189 10.15 13.71 3.36
CA SER A 189 11.47 13.44 3.95
C SER A 189 11.52 12.19 4.83
N MET A 190 10.38 11.52 5.05
CA MET A 190 10.27 10.31 5.87
C MET A 190 9.93 9.07 5.04
N ALA A 191 9.53 9.26 3.78
CA ALA A 191 9.23 8.18 2.85
C ALA A 191 10.52 7.41 2.50
N SER A 192 10.46 6.08 2.55
CA SER A 192 11.60 5.21 2.31
C SER A 192 11.15 3.81 1.92
N GLY A 193 12.07 2.97 1.43
CA GLY A 193 11.78 1.57 1.12
C GLY A 193 12.38 1.16 -0.23
N ILE A 194 13.59 0.59 -0.21
CA ILE A 194 14.29 0.06 -1.38
C ILE A 194 13.82 -1.35 -1.72
N ILE A 195 13.96 -1.76 -2.99
CA ILE A 195 13.48 -3.09 -3.44
C ILE A 195 14.57 -4.16 -3.45
N GLU A 196 15.69 -3.96 -2.76
CA GLU A 196 16.80 -4.93 -2.68
C GLU A 196 16.37 -6.30 -2.12
N TYR A 197 15.27 -6.33 -1.36
CA TYR A 197 14.67 -7.60 -0.92
C TYR A 197 14.31 -8.56 -2.07
N LEU A 198 14.18 -8.06 -3.30
CA LEU A 198 13.91 -8.92 -4.48
C LEU A 198 15.15 -9.77 -4.84
N ALA A 199 16.35 -9.29 -4.55
CA ALA A 199 17.59 -10.03 -4.84
C ALA A 199 17.79 -11.21 -3.86
N GLU A 200 17.40 -11.04 -2.59
CA GLU A 200 17.70 -12.01 -1.54
C GLU A 200 16.48 -12.73 -0.97
N GLY A 201 15.26 -12.27 -1.29
CA GLY A 201 14.02 -12.83 -0.74
C GLY A 201 13.84 -12.55 0.77
N THR A 202 14.35 -11.41 1.25
CA THR A 202 14.32 -11.00 2.65
C THR A 202 12.97 -10.39 3.06
N TRP A 203 12.80 -10.11 4.37
CA TRP A 203 11.52 -9.68 4.94
C TRP A 203 11.24 -8.17 4.82
N THR A 204 12.19 -7.36 4.35
CA THR A 204 12.07 -5.89 4.39
C THR A 204 10.88 -5.34 3.60
N LYS A 205 10.45 -6.00 2.51
CA LYS A 205 9.20 -5.65 1.82
C LYS A 205 8.02 -5.63 2.78
N ARG A 206 7.92 -6.63 3.65
CA ARG A 206 6.79 -6.83 4.58
C ARG A 206 6.65 -5.66 5.57
N LEU A 207 7.79 -5.09 5.97
CA LEU A 207 7.85 -3.94 6.90
C LEU A 207 7.35 -2.64 6.26
N HIS A 208 7.54 -2.46 4.96
CA HIS A 208 7.36 -1.17 4.28
C HIS A 208 6.00 -0.49 4.50
N PRO A 209 4.85 -1.18 4.39
CA PRO A 209 3.56 -0.53 4.59
C PRO A 209 3.35 -0.01 6.01
N GLY A 210 3.76 -0.79 6.99
CA GLY A 210 3.70 -0.38 8.39
C GLY A 210 4.59 0.82 8.68
N TRP A 211 5.82 0.82 8.14
CA TRP A 211 6.73 1.97 8.26
C TRP A 211 6.20 3.22 7.58
N ALA A 212 5.62 3.09 6.38
CA ALA A 212 4.95 4.18 5.67
C ALA A 212 3.78 4.76 6.49
N GLY A 213 2.96 3.89 7.09
CA GLY A 213 1.88 4.29 7.98
C GLY A 213 2.36 5.06 9.21
N ALA A 214 3.42 4.58 9.87
CA ALA A 214 4.03 5.24 11.03
C ALA A 214 4.65 6.60 10.65
N SER A 215 5.26 6.71 9.47
CA SER A 215 5.76 7.97 8.93
C SER A 215 4.61 8.97 8.70
N GLY A 216 3.49 8.49 8.12
CA GLY A 216 2.27 9.29 7.94
C GLY A 216 1.66 9.74 9.27
N TRP A 217 1.63 8.86 10.27
CA TRP A 217 1.20 9.21 11.63
C TRP A 217 2.01 10.37 12.20
N LYS A 218 3.34 10.25 12.16
CA LYS A 218 4.23 11.29 12.71
C LYS A 218 4.11 12.61 11.96
N SER A 219 4.09 12.59 10.63
CA SER A 219 4.00 13.79 9.82
C SER A 219 2.68 14.54 10.01
N ALA A 220 1.55 13.83 10.13
CA ALA A 220 0.24 14.43 10.37
C ALA A 220 0.20 15.17 11.72
N HIS A 221 0.85 14.63 12.75
CA HIS A 221 0.96 15.29 14.06
C HIS A 221 1.91 16.48 14.05
N LEU A 222 3.03 16.38 13.33
CA LEU A 222 3.94 17.53 13.15
C LEU A 222 3.22 18.68 12.44
N GLY A 223 2.50 18.41 11.36
CA GLY A 223 1.70 19.43 10.67
C GLY A 223 0.58 19.99 11.55
N LYS A 224 -0.11 19.14 12.33
CA LYS A 224 -1.12 19.57 13.33
C LYS A 224 -0.56 20.60 14.30
N ASN A 225 0.69 20.45 14.68
CA ASN A 225 1.39 21.36 15.58
C ASN A 225 2.17 22.48 14.84
N ASN A 226 1.79 22.76 13.59
CA ASN A 226 2.32 23.84 12.76
C ASN A 226 3.82 23.72 12.41
N PHE A 227 4.38 22.50 12.45
CA PHE A 227 5.69 22.26 11.86
C PHE A 227 5.56 22.39 10.33
N LYS A 228 6.42 23.18 9.72
CA LYS A 228 6.31 23.55 8.30
C LYS A 228 6.99 22.52 7.41
N GLY A 229 6.29 22.10 6.36
CA GLY A 229 6.80 21.26 5.27
C GLY A 229 6.72 21.97 3.91
N PRO A 230 7.51 21.55 2.92
CA PRO A 230 7.47 22.14 1.57
C PRO A 230 6.15 21.86 0.87
N ARG A 231 5.54 22.90 0.29
CA ARG A 231 4.25 22.80 -0.41
C ARG A 231 4.35 22.14 -1.80
N THR A 232 5.53 22.13 -2.40
CA THR A 232 5.81 21.56 -3.73
C THR A 232 6.45 20.16 -3.63
N VAL A 233 6.07 19.38 -2.61
CA VAL A 233 6.66 18.07 -2.32
C VAL A 233 6.51 17.08 -3.48
N PHE A 234 5.49 17.21 -4.31
CA PHE A 234 5.27 16.34 -5.47
C PHE A 234 6.04 16.83 -6.69
N GLU A 235 5.78 18.06 -7.15
CA GLU A 235 6.25 18.63 -8.41
C GLU A 235 7.56 19.42 -8.32
N GLY A 236 8.02 19.75 -7.13
CA GLY A 236 9.19 20.60 -6.92
C GLY A 236 10.48 19.99 -7.48
N LYS A 237 11.49 20.83 -7.76
CA LYS A 237 12.80 20.41 -8.27
C LYS A 237 13.41 19.24 -7.47
N ASN A 238 13.22 19.22 -6.16
CA ASN A 238 13.65 18.15 -5.26
C ASN A 238 12.45 17.42 -4.65
N GLY A 239 11.30 17.44 -5.33
CA GLY A 239 10.11 16.71 -4.95
C GLY A 239 10.23 15.21 -5.21
N ILE A 240 9.26 14.43 -4.73
CA ILE A 240 9.35 12.96 -4.72
C ILE A 240 9.48 12.35 -6.12
N PHE A 241 8.81 12.91 -7.13
CA PHE A 241 8.90 12.36 -8.49
C PHE A 241 10.24 12.65 -9.15
N ASN A 242 10.93 13.71 -8.75
CA ASN A 242 12.31 13.96 -9.20
C ASN A 242 13.36 13.20 -8.37
N SER A 243 13.04 12.82 -7.13
CA SER A 243 13.99 12.15 -6.23
C SER A 243 13.88 10.62 -6.26
N PHE A 244 12.65 10.07 -6.37
CA PHE A 244 12.38 8.64 -6.23
C PHE A 244 11.90 7.96 -7.52
N ALA A 245 11.65 8.70 -8.61
CA ALA A 245 11.15 8.13 -9.84
C ALA A 245 12.21 8.14 -10.96
N ASP A 246 12.10 7.19 -11.90
CA ASP A 246 12.94 7.15 -13.10
C ASP A 246 12.71 8.42 -13.94
N SER A 247 13.74 9.23 -14.09
CA SER A 247 13.72 10.50 -14.81
C SER A 247 13.36 10.40 -16.29
N LYS A 248 13.37 9.19 -16.87
CA LYS A 248 12.94 8.93 -18.25
C LYS A 248 11.42 8.94 -18.40
N ILE A 249 10.67 8.85 -17.30
CA ILE A 249 9.22 8.84 -17.29
C ILE A 249 8.75 10.20 -16.78
N ILE A 250 8.14 10.97 -17.69
CA ILE A 250 7.66 12.33 -17.37
C ILE A 250 6.41 12.23 -16.47
N PRO A 251 6.40 12.85 -15.29
CA PRO A 251 5.25 12.86 -14.40
C PRO A 251 4.07 13.62 -15.01
N ASP A 252 2.88 13.00 -15.01
CA ASP A 252 1.61 13.66 -15.37
C ASP A 252 0.84 14.06 -14.10
N PHE A 253 1.11 15.25 -13.60
CA PHE A 253 0.46 15.75 -12.37
C PHE A 253 -1.04 16.00 -12.51
N LYS A 254 -1.59 16.04 -13.73
CA LYS A 254 -3.03 16.13 -13.96
C LYS A 254 -3.75 14.92 -13.36
N LYS A 255 -3.12 13.74 -13.39
CA LYS A 255 -3.66 12.52 -12.75
C LYS A 255 -3.92 12.68 -11.25
N LEU A 256 -3.21 13.59 -10.59
CA LEU A 256 -3.39 13.85 -9.17
C LEU A 256 -4.63 14.70 -8.88
N THR A 257 -4.95 15.66 -9.72
CA THR A 257 -5.93 16.71 -9.44
C THR A 257 -7.15 16.74 -10.35
N ASP A 258 -7.06 16.18 -11.57
CA ASP A 258 -8.20 16.15 -12.50
C ASP A 258 -9.31 15.24 -11.94
N ASP A 259 -10.55 15.63 -12.17
CA ASP A 259 -11.76 14.88 -11.73
C ASP A 259 -11.79 14.54 -10.22
N LEU A 260 -11.06 15.29 -9.39
CA LEU A 260 -10.96 15.07 -7.97
C LEU A 260 -12.33 15.23 -7.30
N GLY A 261 -12.81 14.15 -6.68
CA GLY A 261 -14.13 14.08 -6.05
C GLY A 261 -15.25 13.61 -6.98
N SER A 262 -15.09 13.67 -8.32
CA SER A 262 -16.07 13.15 -9.28
C SER A 262 -15.74 11.73 -9.76
N TYR A 263 -14.46 11.40 -9.89
CA TYR A 263 -13.99 10.04 -10.15
C TYR A 263 -13.09 9.55 -9.02
N TRP A 264 -13.31 8.31 -8.57
CA TRP A 264 -12.60 7.70 -7.46
C TRP A 264 -11.79 6.48 -7.92
N HIS A 265 -10.48 6.64 -7.98
CA HIS A 265 -9.56 5.54 -8.33
C HIS A 265 -9.54 4.43 -7.28
N THR A 266 -9.97 4.71 -6.07
CA THR A 266 -10.16 3.73 -4.98
C THR A 266 -11.04 2.55 -5.41
N ASN A 267 -12.01 2.76 -6.33
CA ASN A 267 -12.86 1.69 -6.86
C ASN A 267 -12.09 0.64 -7.68
N ASN A 268 -10.91 1.00 -8.19
CA ASN A 268 -10.04 0.11 -8.98
C ASN A 268 -9.13 -0.77 -8.11
N LEU A 269 -9.26 -0.71 -6.78
CA LEU A 269 -8.59 -1.64 -5.89
C LEU A 269 -9.19 -3.04 -6.04
N ALA A 270 -8.33 -4.05 -6.14
CA ALA A 270 -8.70 -5.45 -6.29
C ALA A 270 -8.19 -6.27 -5.10
N ILE A 271 -9.06 -7.11 -4.54
CA ILE A 271 -8.70 -8.10 -3.52
C ILE A 271 -8.13 -9.31 -4.23
N LYS A 272 -6.99 -9.82 -3.78
CA LYS A 272 -6.35 -11.00 -4.36
C LYS A 272 -7.11 -12.27 -3.94
N PRO A 273 -7.43 -13.18 -4.89
CA PRO A 273 -8.03 -14.47 -4.55
C PRO A 273 -7.02 -15.50 -4.01
N PHE A 274 -5.71 -15.29 -4.22
CA PHE A 274 -4.65 -16.21 -3.80
C PHE A 274 -3.50 -15.45 -3.13
N ALA A 275 -2.87 -16.07 -2.13
CA ALA A 275 -1.71 -15.53 -1.40
C ALA A 275 -0.45 -15.60 -2.26
N CYS A 276 -0.31 -14.71 -3.24
CA CYS A 276 0.85 -14.62 -4.11
C CYS A 276 0.91 -13.29 -4.87
N GLY A 277 2.01 -13.07 -5.59
CA GLY A 277 2.19 -11.90 -6.45
C GLY A 277 1.10 -11.78 -7.52
N THR A 278 0.71 -10.56 -7.85
CA THR A 278 -0.40 -10.29 -8.78
C THR A 278 -0.22 -10.98 -10.14
N MET A 279 1.01 -11.05 -10.65
CA MET A 279 1.30 -11.65 -11.96
C MET A 279 1.08 -13.17 -12.00
N THR A 280 1.03 -13.85 -10.85
CA THR A 280 0.86 -15.32 -10.79
C THR A 280 -0.61 -15.74 -10.67
N GLN A 281 -1.50 -14.84 -10.27
CA GLN A 281 -2.93 -15.09 -10.04
C GLN A 281 -3.63 -15.79 -11.24
N PRO A 282 -3.48 -15.30 -12.49
CA PRO A 282 -4.16 -15.92 -13.64
C PRO A 282 -3.73 -17.36 -13.89
N PHE A 283 -2.48 -17.72 -13.58
CA PHE A 283 -1.97 -19.09 -13.79
C PHE A 283 -2.55 -20.06 -12.77
N ILE A 284 -2.78 -19.61 -11.54
CA ILE A 284 -3.44 -20.41 -10.49
C ILE A 284 -4.89 -20.65 -10.89
N ASP A 285 -5.62 -19.64 -11.33
CA ASP A 285 -7.00 -19.79 -11.80
C ASP A 285 -7.09 -20.75 -13.00
N CYS A 286 -6.18 -20.62 -13.96
CA CYS A 286 -6.09 -21.57 -15.09
C CYS A 286 -5.79 -23.00 -14.63
N ALA A 287 -4.89 -23.18 -13.66
CA ALA A 287 -4.54 -24.51 -13.15
C ALA A 287 -5.73 -25.17 -12.44
N ILE A 288 -6.48 -24.42 -11.63
CA ILE A 288 -7.70 -24.89 -10.96
C ILE A 288 -8.73 -25.35 -12.01
N LYS A 289 -9.03 -24.49 -13.00
CA LYS A 289 -9.97 -24.83 -14.09
C LYS A 289 -9.52 -26.01 -14.96
N ALA A 290 -8.21 -26.13 -15.19
CA ALA A 290 -7.66 -27.27 -15.91
C ALA A 290 -7.81 -28.56 -15.09
N ARG A 291 -7.56 -28.50 -13.77
CA ARG A 291 -7.69 -29.64 -12.87
C ARG A 291 -9.10 -30.27 -12.88
N GLU A 292 -10.13 -29.45 -13.02
CA GLU A 292 -11.53 -29.90 -13.10
C GLU A 292 -11.80 -30.78 -14.34
N LYS A 293 -10.97 -30.66 -15.40
CA LYS A 293 -11.10 -31.36 -16.68
C LYS A 293 -10.16 -32.53 -16.81
N ILE A 294 -9.22 -32.73 -15.88
CA ILE A 294 -8.20 -33.77 -15.93
C ILE A 294 -8.55 -34.86 -14.92
N ASN A 295 -8.81 -36.08 -15.40
CA ASN A 295 -9.12 -37.23 -14.54
C ASN A 295 -7.86 -37.81 -13.89
N ASP A 296 -6.78 -37.98 -14.65
CA ASP A 296 -5.49 -38.48 -14.15
C ASP A 296 -4.36 -37.46 -14.40
N LEU A 297 -3.72 -37.01 -13.34
CA LEU A 297 -2.60 -36.07 -13.43
C LEU A 297 -1.36 -36.68 -14.10
N ASN A 298 -1.23 -38.02 -14.11
CA ASN A 298 -0.11 -38.72 -14.75
C ASN A 298 -0.16 -38.67 -16.28
N GLU A 299 -1.31 -38.33 -16.85
CA GLU A 299 -1.46 -38.16 -18.30
C GLU A 299 -0.94 -36.80 -18.79
N ILE A 300 -0.60 -35.87 -17.90
CA ILE A 300 -0.07 -34.57 -18.27
C ILE A 300 1.34 -34.71 -18.81
N LYS A 301 1.50 -34.46 -20.11
CA LYS A 301 2.82 -34.52 -20.79
C LYS A 301 3.59 -33.20 -20.65
N SER A 302 2.90 -32.07 -20.68
CA SER A 302 3.51 -30.74 -20.57
C SER A 302 2.50 -29.70 -20.15
N ILE A 303 2.98 -28.65 -19.49
CA ILE A 303 2.23 -27.43 -19.15
C ILE A 303 2.94 -26.27 -19.84
N ILE A 304 2.24 -25.56 -20.72
CA ILE A 304 2.78 -24.40 -21.42
C ILE A 304 2.07 -23.14 -20.94
N CYS A 305 2.81 -22.25 -20.27
CA CYS A 305 2.31 -20.95 -19.82
C CYS A 305 2.76 -19.85 -20.79
N LYS A 306 1.81 -19.24 -21.50
CA LYS A 306 2.10 -18.09 -22.37
C LYS A 306 2.10 -16.81 -21.54
N VAL A 307 3.20 -16.07 -21.58
CA VAL A 307 3.38 -14.82 -20.82
C VAL A 307 3.79 -13.69 -21.73
N GLY A 308 3.52 -12.44 -21.31
CA GLY A 308 4.07 -11.28 -21.99
C GLY A 308 5.59 -11.21 -21.80
N GLU A 309 6.33 -10.79 -22.83
CA GLU A 309 7.79 -10.75 -22.84
C GLU A 309 8.35 -9.99 -21.62
N GLY A 310 7.76 -8.84 -21.26
CA GLY A 310 8.19 -8.04 -20.11
C GLY A 310 8.03 -8.70 -18.74
N THR A 311 7.40 -9.86 -18.64
CA THR A 311 7.22 -10.60 -17.39
C THR A 311 8.14 -11.80 -17.25
N VAL A 312 8.80 -12.23 -18.32
CA VAL A 312 9.64 -13.45 -18.36
C VAL A 312 10.72 -13.43 -17.30
N HIS A 313 11.53 -12.38 -17.28
CA HIS A 313 12.62 -12.24 -16.31
C HIS A 313 12.16 -12.25 -14.85
N ARG A 314 10.95 -11.81 -14.58
CA ARG A 314 10.41 -11.76 -13.20
C ARG A 314 9.80 -13.10 -12.78
N LEU A 315 9.03 -13.74 -13.65
CA LEU A 315 8.30 -14.97 -13.31
C LEU A 315 9.10 -16.25 -13.55
N TRP A 316 10.04 -16.25 -14.52
CA TRP A 316 10.65 -17.45 -15.04
C TRP A 316 12.16 -17.48 -14.98
N GLU A 317 12.83 -16.33 -14.93
CA GLU A 317 14.30 -16.25 -14.97
C GLU A 317 14.91 -15.83 -13.63
N PRO A 318 16.08 -16.38 -13.26
CA PRO A 318 16.66 -17.59 -13.84
C PRO A 318 15.87 -18.85 -13.44
N LEU A 319 15.65 -19.75 -14.40
CA LEU A 319 14.78 -20.93 -14.21
C LEU A 319 15.22 -21.84 -13.05
N SER A 320 16.53 -21.96 -12.80
CA SER A 320 17.07 -22.74 -11.68
C SER A 320 16.57 -22.30 -10.33
N GLU A 321 16.53 -20.99 -10.10
CA GLU A 321 16.05 -20.40 -8.84
C GLU A 321 14.53 -20.48 -8.73
N LYS A 322 13.83 -20.31 -9.85
CA LYS A 322 12.37 -20.39 -9.87
C LYS A 322 11.86 -21.81 -9.59
N ARG A 323 12.60 -22.83 -10.00
CA ARG A 323 12.27 -24.25 -9.73
C ARG A 323 12.50 -24.64 -8.27
N LYS A 324 13.47 -24.02 -7.59
CA LYS A 324 13.78 -24.33 -6.19
C LYS A 324 13.98 -23.02 -5.40
N PRO A 325 12.90 -22.29 -5.11
CA PRO A 325 13.00 -21.06 -4.35
C PRO A 325 13.59 -21.33 -2.97
N THR A 326 14.57 -20.52 -2.57
CA THR A 326 15.32 -20.69 -1.32
C THR A 326 14.54 -20.14 -0.12
N THR A 327 13.55 -19.26 -0.34
CA THR A 327 12.74 -18.68 0.70
C THR A 327 11.24 -18.80 0.39
N PRO A 328 10.35 -18.84 1.42
CA PRO A 328 8.91 -18.81 1.21
C PRO A 328 8.46 -17.59 0.39
N TYR A 329 9.09 -16.43 0.61
CA TYR A 329 8.78 -15.21 -0.13
C TYR A 329 9.07 -15.36 -1.64
N LEU A 330 10.22 -15.90 -2.02
CA LEU A 330 10.53 -16.18 -3.42
C LEU A 330 9.53 -17.15 -4.06
N SER A 331 8.98 -18.08 -3.27
CA SER A 331 7.91 -18.98 -3.72
C SER A 331 6.60 -18.25 -4.03
N LEU A 332 6.28 -17.19 -3.30
CA LEU A 332 5.03 -16.42 -3.49
C LEU A 332 5.04 -15.52 -4.73
N ILE A 333 6.22 -15.08 -5.16
CA ILE A 333 6.35 -14.15 -6.30
C ILE A 333 6.72 -14.85 -7.62
N HIS A 334 6.85 -16.17 -7.62
CA HIS A 334 7.22 -16.99 -8.78
C HIS A 334 6.21 -18.10 -9.02
N ILE A 335 6.09 -18.52 -10.27
CA ILE A 335 5.40 -19.76 -10.59
C ILE A 335 6.38 -20.89 -10.30
N SER A 336 6.30 -21.47 -9.11
CA SER A 336 7.07 -22.67 -8.75
C SER A 336 6.41 -23.92 -9.33
N GLU A 337 7.21 -24.99 -9.53
CA GLU A 337 6.70 -26.26 -10.04
C GLU A 337 5.55 -26.81 -9.18
N PRO A 338 4.57 -27.52 -9.79
CA PRO A 338 3.37 -28.03 -9.13
C PRO A 338 3.62 -29.11 -8.05
N THR A 339 4.84 -29.42 -7.72
CA THR A 339 5.24 -30.52 -6.81
C THR A 339 5.33 -30.12 -5.33
N ARG A 340 5.04 -28.90 -4.93
CA ARG A 340 4.90 -28.60 -3.49
C ARG A 340 3.45 -28.73 -3.05
N HIS A 341 3.10 -29.94 -2.62
CA HIS A 341 1.97 -30.17 -1.74
C HIS A 341 2.18 -29.42 -0.41
N ARG A 342 1.59 -28.28 -0.28
CA ARG A 342 0.99 -27.80 0.95
C ARG A 342 -0.39 -27.29 0.57
N LEU A 343 -1.30 -28.21 0.55
CA LEU A 343 -2.71 -27.92 0.76
C LEU A 343 -2.85 -27.41 2.21
N ILE A 344 -3.35 -26.20 2.36
CA ILE A 344 -3.94 -25.75 3.62
C ILE A 344 -5.38 -26.25 3.63
#